data_03f337578867b9cdec56146680728bc6
#
_entry.id   03f337578867b9cdec56146680728bc6
#
_cell.length_a   1.000
_cell.length_b   1.000
_cell.length_c   1.000
_cell.angle_alpha   90.00
_cell.angle_beta   90.00
_cell.angle_gamma   90.00
#
_symmetry.space_group_name_H-M   'P 1'
#
loop_
_entity.id
_entity.type
_entity.pdbx_description
1 polymer ?
#
loop_
_entity_poly.entity_id
_entity_poly.type
_entity_poly.pdbx_seq_one_letter_code
_entity_poly.pdbx_strand_id
1 'polypeptide(L)'
;MKIRCLILLCLALILINYDSHAGKPADQEEVHGLHLVHGRRTMKIPFELRSNLIIVPVRINKSEVLRFILDTGVGPTILTDAAIAQKLGMKSIRTMKIDGIGKGEAIPADITIGNRLTMGAMQSLKHNIVVLDSDILRLSELVGTSIHGIFGYEVFNKFVVTIDFQRQLLTLTVPKKYEYSAKQGDRFPIVIEKTKPYLEGITVVNNDTELPIRVVLDTGAGHALMLNTTTNNVQLPQKVMKAQLGVGLGGVINGHIGRIPKVRIGEYELTDVLTTFPDSNAFGMKIATNAPQREGNLGGEFLRRFKVTFNYDAGYVVLKPNKKRFYDKFEHDMSGMDVRAKGMNFRQYYVEHILEGSPAHFAGLQENDELLFINNQSVEDLEMAELNRILQQKEGKEMRLVIRRNGRLVLANFALKRMI
;
A
#
# COMPACT_ATOMS: atom_id res chain seq x y z
N MET A 1 39.58 99.06 -33.10
CA MET A 1 38.22 98.75 -32.54
C MET A 1 38.04 97.26 -32.65
N LYS A 2 38.06 96.58 -31.47
CA LYS A 2 38.23 95.15 -31.39
C LYS A 2 36.84 94.48 -31.16
N ILE A 3 36.46 93.62 -32.09
CA ILE A 3 35.24 92.80 -31.96
C ILE A 3 35.68 91.42 -31.34
N ARG A 4 35.17 91.14 -30.17
CA ARG A 4 35.37 89.81 -29.52
C ARG A 4 34.27 88.86 -29.95
N CYS A 5 34.65 87.78 -30.63
CA CYS A 5 33.80 86.66 -30.93
C CYS A 5 33.58 85.83 -29.62
N LEU A 6 32.34 85.68 -29.23
CA LEU A 6 31.91 84.83 -28.12
C LEU A 6 31.57 83.46 -28.72
N ILE A 7 32.37 82.46 -28.38
CA ILE A 7 32.09 81.07 -28.75
C ILE A 7 31.15 80.47 -27.65
N LEU A 8 29.92 80.17 -28.05
CA LEU A 8 29.00 79.43 -27.24
C LEU A 8 29.33 77.91 -27.30
N LEU A 9 29.74 77.34 -26.23
CA LEU A 9 29.96 75.92 -26.08
C LEU A 9 28.63 75.27 -25.65
N CYS A 10 27.94 74.63 -26.60
CA CYS A 10 26.75 73.78 -26.28
C CYS A 10 27.23 72.47 -25.68
N LEU A 11 27.10 72.31 -24.35
CA LEU A 11 27.20 71.02 -23.69
C LEU A 11 25.91 70.25 -23.93
N ALA A 12 25.94 69.28 -24.84
CA ALA A 12 24.86 68.27 -24.96
C ALA A 12 24.94 67.32 -23.78
N LEU A 13 24.06 67.48 -22.80
CA LEU A 13 23.78 66.49 -21.76
C LEU A 13 23.14 65.26 -22.39
N ILE A 14 23.93 64.22 -22.66
CA ILE A 14 23.43 62.89 -22.98
C ILE A 14 22.91 62.28 -21.67
N LEU A 15 21.60 62.36 -21.47
CA LEU A 15 20.89 61.56 -20.45
C LEU A 15 20.91 60.09 -20.89
N ILE A 16 21.90 59.34 -20.41
CA ILE A 16 21.85 57.87 -20.47
C ILE A 16 20.76 57.41 -19.51
N ASN A 17 19.59 57.14 -20.00
CA ASN A 17 18.59 56.38 -19.29
C ASN A 17 19.17 54.98 -19.04
N TYR A 18 19.73 54.73 -17.89
CA TYR A 18 19.91 53.39 -17.36
C TYR A 18 18.52 52.88 -17.01
N ASP A 19 17.86 52.25 -17.96
CA ASP A 19 16.80 51.27 -17.63
C ASP A 19 17.47 50.18 -16.79
N SER A 20 17.41 50.35 -15.48
CA SER A 20 17.61 49.24 -14.56
C SER A 20 16.47 48.26 -14.77
N HIS A 21 16.65 47.38 -15.76
CA HIS A 21 15.94 46.10 -15.75
C HIS A 21 16.47 45.34 -14.53
N ALA A 22 15.97 45.71 -13.34
CA ALA A 22 15.90 44.80 -12.24
C ALA A 22 15.08 43.64 -12.82
N GLY A 23 15.77 42.60 -13.29
CA GLY A 23 15.13 41.36 -13.68
C GLY A 23 14.21 40.97 -12.53
N LYS A 24 12.89 40.98 -12.78
CA LYS A 24 11.95 40.33 -11.89
C LYS A 24 12.58 38.99 -11.58
N PRO A 25 12.70 38.58 -10.27
CA PRO A 25 13.13 37.25 -9.96
C PRO A 25 12.24 36.36 -10.80
N ALA A 26 12.84 35.49 -11.62
CA ALA A 26 12.12 34.59 -12.48
C ALA A 26 10.99 34.01 -11.62
N ASP A 27 9.74 34.29 -12.00
CA ASP A 27 8.58 33.72 -11.35
C ASP A 27 8.90 32.23 -11.31
N GLN A 28 9.23 31.71 -10.14
CA GLN A 28 9.33 30.28 -9.94
C GLN A 28 7.90 29.81 -10.25
N GLU A 29 7.69 29.30 -11.47
CA GLU A 29 6.45 28.63 -11.83
C GLU A 29 6.11 27.75 -10.63
N GLU A 30 5.01 28.09 -9.93
CA GLU A 30 4.58 27.39 -8.75
C GLU A 30 4.31 25.95 -9.19
N VAL A 31 5.28 25.05 -8.96
CA VAL A 31 5.19 23.66 -9.42
C VAL A 31 4.03 23.01 -8.69
N HIS A 32 2.88 22.96 -9.37
CA HIS A 32 1.69 22.33 -8.82
C HIS A 32 1.88 20.81 -8.74
N GLY A 33 1.40 20.22 -7.63
CA GLY A 33 1.45 18.79 -7.37
C GLY A 33 2.81 18.30 -6.85
N LEU A 34 2.99 16.98 -6.89
CA LEU A 34 4.19 16.32 -6.38
C LEU A 34 5.41 16.58 -7.28
N HIS A 35 6.53 16.97 -6.69
CA HIS A 35 7.79 17.18 -7.40
C HIS A 35 8.99 16.93 -6.49
N LEU A 36 10.17 16.71 -7.10
CA LEU A 36 11.42 16.62 -6.35
C LEU A 36 12.04 18.01 -6.21
N VAL A 37 12.45 18.36 -4.99
CA VAL A 37 13.06 19.67 -4.69
C VAL A 37 14.44 19.82 -5.35
N HIS A 38 14.86 21.06 -5.56
CA HIS A 38 16.19 21.43 -6.04
C HIS A 38 16.60 20.79 -7.39
N GLY A 39 15.64 20.59 -8.30
CA GLY A 39 15.90 20.02 -9.64
C GLY A 39 16.42 18.58 -9.63
N ARG A 40 16.23 17.85 -8.54
CA ARG A 40 16.64 16.45 -8.44
C ARG A 40 15.93 15.61 -9.50
N ARG A 41 16.65 14.68 -10.09
CA ARG A 41 16.14 13.75 -11.10
C ARG A 41 15.62 12.45 -10.51
N THR A 42 16.17 12.08 -9.36
CA THR A 42 15.82 10.87 -8.63
C THR A 42 15.95 11.09 -7.11
N MET A 43 15.18 10.32 -6.37
CA MET A 43 15.21 10.27 -4.92
C MET A 43 15.14 8.81 -4.46
N LYS A 44 15.86 8.49 -3.39
CA LYS A 44 15.78 7.20 -2.71
C LYS A 44 15.33 7.43 -1.27
N ILE A 45 14.41 6.60 -0.79
CA ILE A 45 13.93 6.66 0.58
C ILE A 45 13.74 5.23 1.13
N PRO A 46 14.22 4.92 2.33
CA PRO A 46 13.93 3.64 2.97
C PRO A 46 12.44 3.55 3.32
N PHE A 47 11.90 2.33 3.30
CA PHE A 47 10.57 2.03 3.78
C PHE A 47 10.58 0.87 4.77
N GLU A 48 9.55 0.77 5.60
CA GLU A 48 9.32 -0.41 6.43
C GLU A 48 8.41 -1.38 5.66
N LEU A 49 8.74 -2.68 5.72
CA LEU A 49 7.87 -3.74 5.16
C LEU A 49 7.22 -4.50 6.33
N ARG A 50 5.90 -4.34 6.49
CA ARG A 50 5.13 -5.00 7.55
C ARG A 50 3.85 -5.58 6.97
N SER A 51 3.54 -6.82 7.32
CA SER A 51 2.38 -7.56 6.76
C SER A 51 2.31 -7.48 5.23
N ASN A 52 3.48 -7.50 4.55
CA ASN A 52 3.67 -7.30 3.10
C ASN A 52 3.25 -5.93 2.57
N LEU A 53 2.99 -4.95 3.43
CA LEU A 53 2.66 -3.57 3.09
C LEU A 53 3.89 -2.67 3.17
N ILE A 54 3.97 -1.71 2.26
CA ILE A 54 5.06 -0.75 2.15
C ILE A 54 4.69 0.50 2.96
N ILE A 55 5.45 0.77 4.02
CA ILE A 55 5.20 1.91 4.90
C ILE A 55 6.28 2.96 4.70
N VAL A 56 5.88 4.15 4.30
CA VAL A 56 6.76 5.28 4.00
C VAL A 56 6.58 6.43 4.98
N PRO A 57 7.66 7.17 5.32
CA PRO A 57 7.58 8.34 6.20
C PRO A 57 7.07 9.56 5.43
N VAL A 58 5.99 10.17 5.89
CA VAL A 58 5.37 11.37 5.30
C VAL A 58 5.23 12.44 6.36
N ARG A 59 5.33 13.72 5.98
CA ARG A 59 4.95 14.86 6.83
C ARG A 59 3.84 15.64 6.12
N ILE A 60 2.86 16.05 6.89
CA ILE A 60 1.77 16.93 6.44
C ILE A 60 1.86 18.22 7.25
N ASN A 61 1.94 19.36 6.58
CA ASN A 61 2.09 20.67 7.20
C ASN A 61 3.30 20.70 8.17
N LYS A 62 3.06 20.90 9.45
CA LYS A 62 4.07 20.92 10.52
C LYS A 62 4.02 19.65 11.39
N SER A 63 3.49 18.54 10.87
CA SER A 63 3.39 17.30 11.64
C SER A 63 4.75 16.71 12.00
N GLU A 64 4.76 15.86 13.03
CA GLU A 64 5.76 14.81 13.17
C GLU A 64 5.79 13.91 11.93
N VAL A 65 6.72 12.96 11.88
CA VAL A 65 6.73 11.95 10.82
C VAL A 65 5.53 11.02 11.00
N LEU A 66 4.66 11.02 10.01
CA LEU A 66 3.52 10.12 9.90
C LEU A 66 3.92 8.91 9.05
N ARG A 67 3.33 7.76 9.34
CA ARG A 67 3.53 6.52 8.58
C ARG A 67 2.37 6.28 7.63
N PHE A 68 2.65 6.20 6.34
CA PHE A 68 1.65 5.99 5.29
C PHE A 68 1.91 4.70 4.54
N ILE A 69 0.85 3.96 4.25
CA ILE A 69 0.95 2.82 3.32
C ILE A 69 1.03 3.37 1.90
N LEU A 70 1.98 2.87 1.11
CA LEU A 70 2.08 3.16 -0.33
C LEU A 70 1.24 2.15 -1.09
N ASP A 71 0.16 2.62 -1.71
CA ASP A 71 -0.91 1.79 -2.29
C ASP A 71 -1.25 2.21 -3.73
N THR A 72 -0.93 1.35 -4.69
CA THR A 72 -1.30 1.53 -6.11
C THR A 72 -2.80 1.41 -6.36
N GLY A 73 -3.56 0.86 -5.42
CA GLY A 73 -5.02 0.69 -5.51
C GLY A 73 -5.83 1.91 -5.09
N VAL A 74 -5.21 2.89 -4.41
CA VAL A 74 -5.87 4.10 -3.90
C VAL A 74 -5.66 5.30 -4.83
N GLY A 75 -6.75 6.06 -5.09
CA GLY A 75 -6.68 7.28 -5.90
C GLY A 75 -6.11 8.46 -5.13
N PRO A 76 -6.86 9.05 -4.19
CA PRO A 76 -6.44 10.21 -3.42
C PRO A 76 -5.53 9.82 -2.24
N THR A 77 -4.77 10.78 -1.71
CA THR A 77 -4.13 10.65 -0.41
C THR A 77 -5.20 10.64 0.69
N ILE A 78 -5.18 9.63 1.54
CA ILE A 78 -6.15 9.44 2.64
C ILE A 78 -5.43 9.54 3.98
N LEU A 79 -5.93 10.37 4.88
CA LEU A 79 -5.59 10.38 6.30
C LEU A 79 -6.68 9.58 7.03
N THR A 80 -6.29 8.57 7.81
CA THR A 80 -7.23 7.62 8.41
C THR A 80 -7.75 8.04 9.79
N ASP A 81 -7.24 9.16 10.32
CA ASP A 81 -7.60 9.66 11.66
C ASP A 81 -7.91 11.16 11.62
N ALA A 82 -9.17 11.49 11.86
CA ALA A 82 -9.65 12.88 11.93
C ALA A 82 -8.99 13.69 13.05
N ALA A 83 -8.58 13.07 14.15
CA ALA A 83 -7.90 13.76 15.26
C ALA A 83 -6.55 14.35 14.83
N ILE A 84 -5.84 13.68 13.91
CA ILE A 84 -4.61 14.23 13.35
C ILE A 84 -4.89 15.45 12.49
N ALA A 85 -5.92 15.41 11.65
CA ALA A 85 -6.33 16.54 10.82
C ALA A 85 -6.69 17.76 11.68
N GLN A 86 -7.45 17.54 12.75
CA GLN A 86 -7.83 18.59 13.71
C GLN A 86 -6.60 19.19 14.40
N LYS A 87 -5.68 18.35 14.90
CA LYS A 87 -4.42 18.80 15.53
C LYS A 87 -3.55 19.65 14.58
N LEU A 88 -3.58 19.32 13.27
CA LEU A 88 -2.85 20.04 12.24
C LEU A 88 -3.58 21.27 11.70
N GLY A 89 -4.77 21.59 12.21
CA GLY A 89 -5.60 22.71 11.76
C GLY A 89 -5.99 22.61 10.29
N MET A 90 -6.18 21.41 9.77
CA MET A 90 -6.59 21.17 8.38
C MET A 90 -8.04 21.61 8.21
N LYS A 91 -8.29 22.43 7.19
CA LYS A 91 -9.65 22.97 6.94
C LYS A 91 -10.38 22.08 5.95
N SER A 92 -11.48 21.49 6.39
CA SER A 92 -12.42 20.83 5.49
C SER A 92 -13.13 21.88 4.62
N ILE A 93 -13.24 21.59 3.33
CA ILE A 93 -14.00 22.40 2.38
C ILE A 93 -15.28 21.71 1.93
N ARG A 94 -15.34 20.38 2.06
CA ARG A 94 -16.45 19.56 1.62
C ARG A 94 -16.39 18.20 2.29
N THR A 95 -17.56 17.71 2.73
CA THR A 95 -17.75 16.32 3.11
C THR A 95 -18.26 15.51 1.91
N MET A 96 -17.76 14.29 1.74
CA MET A 96 -18.20 13.34 0.73
C MET A 96 -18.36 11.96 1.35
N LYS A 97 -19.00 11.06 0.62
CA LYS A 97 -19.03 9.63 0.96
C LYS A 97 -18.05 8.87 0.10
N ILE A 98 -17.26 7.99 0.70
CA ILE A 98 -16.32 7.12 0.01
C ILE A 98 -16.82 5.69 0.05
N ASP A 99 -16.89 5.07 -1.11
CA ASP A 99 -17.18 3.65 -1.27
C ASP A 99 -15.88 2.83 -1.37
N GLY A 100 -15.91 1.62 -0.87
CA GLY A 100 -14.80 0.67 -0.99
C GLY A 100 -15.27 -0.78 -1.06
N ILE A 101 -14.32 -1.70 -1.12
CA ILE A 101 -14.60 -3.14 -1.06
C ILE A 101 -15.09 -3.49 0.36
N GLY A 102 -16.18 -4.26 0.45
CA GLY A 102 -16.84 -4.68 1.70
C GLY A 102 -18.35 -4.60 1.60
N LYS A 103 -19.07 -5.06 2.62
CA LYS A 103 -20.55 -5.11 2.68
C LYS A 103 -21.17 -3.87 3.33
N GLY A 104 -20.36 -2.94 3.81
CA GLY A 104 -20.83 -1.74 4.54
C GLY A 104 -21.30 -0.61 3.63
N GLU A 105 -21.84 0.41 4.27
CA GLU A 105 -22.24 1.65 3.61
C GLU A 105 -21.02 2.52 3.28
N ALA A 106 -21.22 3.44 2.34
CA ALA A 106 -20.23 4.47 2.04
C ALA A 106 -19.94 5.32 3.29
N ILE A 107 -18.69 5.51 3.63
CA ILE A 107 -18.24 6.23 4.82
C ILE A 107 -18.08 7.73 4.56
N PRO A 108 -18.45 8.57 5.53
CA PRO A 108 -18.19 9.99 5.43
C PRO A 108 -16.69 10.28 5.50
N ALA A 109 -16.25 11.24 4.72
CA ALA A 109 -14.89 11.71 4.69
C ALA A 109 -14.83 13.19 4.28
N ASP A 110 -13.92 13.93 4.83
CA ASP A 110 -13.71 15.33 4.56
C ASP A 110 -12.60 15.55 3.52
N ILE A 111 -12.82 16.46 2.58
CA ILE A 111 -11.78 16.92 1.67
C ILE A 111 -11.12 18.16 2.25
N THR A 112 -9.81 18.10 2.47
CA THR A 112 -8.98 19.23 2.86
C THR A 112 -8.06 19.63 1.72
N ILE A 113 -7.81 20.92 1.53
CA ILE A 113 -7.00 21.46 0.44
C ILE A 113 -5.84 22.30 0.96
N GLY A 114 -4.86 22.54 0.09
CA GLY A 114 -3.76 23.47 0.37
C GLY A 114 -2.76 22.95 1.41
N ASN A 115 -2.73 21.65 1.66
CA ASN A 115 -1.79 21.06 2.61
C ASN A 115 -0.39 20.94 1.99
N ARG A 116 0.65 21.18 2.79
CA ARG A 116 2.01 20.81 2.40
C ARG A 116 2.25 19.35 2.74
N LEU A 117 2.61 18.56 1.73
CA LEU A 117 2.98 17.15 1.90
C LEU A 117 4.45 16.97 1.52
N THR A 118 5.23 16.26 2.35
CA THR A 118 6.64 15.96 2.06
C THR A 118 6.98 14.50 2.39
N MET A 119 7.80 13.89 1.53
CA MET A 119 8.40 12.57 1.73
C MET A 119 9.85 12.61 1.22
N GLY A 120 10.82 12.72 2.13
CA GLY A 120 12.22 12.97 1.76
C GLY A 120 12.38 14.24 0.94
N ALA A 121 12.92 14.12 -0.27
CA ALA A 121 13.07 15.24 -1.21
C ALA A 121 11.85 15.45 -2.13
N MET A 122 10.80 14.67 -1.99
CA MET A 122 9.53 14.88 -2.69
C MET A 122 8.63 15.80 -1.87
N GLN A 123 7.99 16.75 -2.52
CA GLN A 123 7.01 17.63 -1.88
C GLN A 123 5.85 18.01 -2.80
N SER A 124 4.75 18.41 -2.19
CA SER A 124 3.66 19.20 -2.78
C SER A 124 3.31 20.33 -1.82
N LEU A 125 3.15 21.55 -2.33
CA LEU A 125 2.84 22.73 -1.50
C LEU A 125 1.34 22.94 -1.32
N LYS A 126 0.52 22.42 -2.24
CA LYS A 126 -0.94 22.55 -2.24
C LYS A 126 -1.57 21.17 -2.51
N HIS A 127 -1.41 20.27 -1.55
CA HIS A 127 -1.90 18.89 -1.66
C HIS A 127 -3.32 18.77 -1.11
N ASN A 128 -4.16 18.01 -1.79
CA ASN A 128 -5.51 17.69 -1.32
C ASN A 128 -5.47 16.36 -0.57
N ILE A 129 -6.11 16.31 0.58
CA ILE A 129 -6.12 15.12 1.43
C ILE A 129 -7.55 14.81 1.81
N VAL A 130 -7.92 13.57 1.66
CA VAL A 130 -9.18 13.02 2.15
C VAL A 130 -8.96 12.55 3.58
N VAL A 131 -9.80 12.99 4.50
CA VAL A 131 -9.72 12.64 5.92
C VAL A 131 -10.93 11.79 6.27
N LEU A 132 -10.70 10.57 6.75
CA LEU A 132 -11.77 9.70 7.24
C LEU A 132 -12.23 10.18 8.62
N ASP A 133 -13.53 10.14 8.88
CA ASP A 133 -14.10 10.52 10.19
C ASP A 133 -13.64 9.61 11.33
N SER A 134 -13.37 8.34 11.02
CA SER A 134 -12.95 7.34 11.99
C SER A 134 -12.01 6.32 11.36
N ASP A 135 -11.11 5.72 12.17
CA ASP A 135 -10.19 4.65 11.75
C ASP A 135 -10.91 3.30 11.63
N ILE A 136 -11.77 3.18 10.63
CA ILE A 136 -12.52 1.94 10.34
C ILE A 136 -11.63 0.81 9.83
N LEU A 137 -10.48 1.14 9.21
CA LEU A 137 -9.58 0.15 8.64
C LEU A 137 -8.71 -0.53 9.71
N ARG A 138 -8.58 0.12 10.87
CA ARG A 138 -7.76 -0.38 11.99
C ARG A 138 -6.37 -0.88 11.53
N LEU A 139 -5.78 -0.15 10.56
CA LEU A 139 -4.51 -0.55 9.91
C LEU A 139 -3.38 -0.68 10.91
N SER A 140 -3.35 0.17 11.92
CA SER A 140 -2.35 0.13 12.98
C SER A 140 -2.38 -1.19 13.76
N GLU A 141 -3.56 -1.68 14.06
CA GLU A 141 -3.75 -2.95 14.77
C GLU A 141 -3.37 -4.16 13.91
N LEU A 142 -3.63 -4.09 12.61
CA LEU A 142 -3.25 -5.13 11.63
C LEU A 142 -1.74 -5.23 11.47
N VAL A 143 -1.05 -4.09 11.41
CA VAL A 143 0.39 -4.03 11.08
C VAL A 143 1.26 -4.07 12.32
N GLY A 144 0.68 -3.80 13.50
CA GLY A 144 1.39 -3.74 14.78
C GLY A 144 2.27 -2.50 14.92
N THR A 145 1.90 -1.39 14.26
CA THR A 145 2.56 -0.09 14.39
C THR A 145 1.62 1.03 13.93
N SER A 146 1.82 2.26 14.40
CA SER A 146 0.99 3.40 14.00
C SER A 146 0.97 3.58 12.49
N ILE A 147 -0.18 3.55 11.88
CA ILE A 147 -0.45 3.91 10.49
C ILE A 147 -1.41 5.09 10.49
N HIS A 148 -1.08 6.14 9.76
CA HIS A 148 -1.81 7.39 9.79
C HIS A 148 -2.54 7.69 8.48
N GLY A 149 -2.21 6.95 7.41
CA GLY A 149 -2.85 7.16 6.13
C GLY A 149 -2.38 6.23 5.03
N ILE A 150 -2.95 6.46 3.85
CA ILE A 150 -2.69 5.70 2.62
C ILE A 150 -2.44 6.71 1.51
N PHE A 151 -1.48 6.42 0.65
CA PHE A 151 -1.13 7.31 -0.43
C PHE A 151 -0.50 6.55 -1.62
N GLY A 152 -0.87 6.90 -2.84
CA GLY A 152 -0.44 6.04 -3.92
C GLY A 152 -0.50 6.65 -5.31
N TYR A 153 -1.64 6.62 -5.99
CA TYR A 153 -1.74 6.98 -7.42
C TYR A 153 -0.98 8.25 -7.79
N GLU A 154 -1.07 9.29 -7.00
CA GLU A 154 -0.43 10.58 -7.28
C GLU A 154 1.11 10.46 -7.39
N VAL A 155 1.72 9.54 -6.62
CA VAL A 155 3.16 9.24 -6.70
C VAL A 155 3.49 8.47 -7.99
N PHE A 156 2.73 7.41 -8.25
CA PHE A 156 2.95 6.54 -9.41
C PHE A 156 2.65 7.26 -10.73
N ASN A 157 1.68 8.18 -10.73
CA ASN A 157 1.36 9.01 -11.89
C ASN A 157 2.42 10.08 -12.18
N LYS A 158 3.15 10.52 -11.14
CA LYS A 158 4.15 11.59 -11.26
C LYS A 158 5.56 11.09 -11.48
N PHE A 159 5.88 9.89 -11.00
CA PHE A 159 7.23 9.34 -11.02
C PHE A 159 7.26 7.91 -11.54
N VAL A 160 8.39 7.53 -12.13
CA VAL A 160 8.73 6.11 -12.24
C VAL A 160 9.14 5.64 -10.85
N VAL A 161 8.42 4.65 -10.33
CA VAL A 161 8.54 4.16 -8.95
C VAL A 161 9.18 2.79 -8.95
N THR A 162 10.39 2.68 -8.41
CA THR A 162 11.07 1.39 -8.21
C THR A 162 11.03 0.98 -6.75
N ILE A 163 10.49 -0.21 -6.48
CA ILE A 163 10.37 -0.81 -5.15
C ILE A 163 11.35 -1.98 -5.05
N ASP A 164 12.37 -1.84 -4.24
CA ASP A 164 13.33 -2.90 -3.92
C ASP A 164 13.00 -3.48 -2.54
N PHE A 165 12.18 -4.52 -2.52
CA PHE A 165 11.72 -5.16 -1.28
C PHE A 165 12.88 -5.82 -0.50
N GLN A 166 13.93 -6.24 -1.19
CA GLN A 166 15.09 -6.86 -0.53
C GLN A 166 15.90 -5.84 0.27
N ARG A 167 16.04 -4.63 -0.28
CA ARG A 167 16.75 -3.53 0.38
C ARG A 167 15.85 -2.62 1.18
N GLN A 168 14.53 -2.82 1.08
CA GLN A 168 13.49 -1.92 1.60
C GLN A 168 13.75 -0.48 1.16
N LEU A 169 13.95 -0.29 -0.14
CA LEU A 169 14.30 1.00 -0.72
C LEU A 169 13.34 1.37 -1.85
N LEU A 170 12.66 2.49 -1.69
CA LEU A 170 11.84 3.13 -2.71
C LEU A 170 12.70 4.11 -3.50
N THR A 171 12.64 4.05 -4.82
CA THR A 171 13.30 5.02 -5.70
C THR A 171 12.24 5.71 -6.55
N LEU A 172 12.17 7.03 -6.49
CA LEU A 172 11.34 7.86 -7.36
C LEU A 172 12.23 8.52 -8.40
N THR A 173 11.91 8.37 -9.67
CA THR A 173 12.65 8.96 -10.79
C THR A 173 11.69 9.78 -11.66
N VAL A 174 12.08 10.99 -12.04
CA VAL A 174 11.31 11.81 -12.99
C VAL A 174 11.21 11.05 -14.32
N PRO A 175 10.01 10.86 -14.95
CA PRO A 175 9.83 9.99 -16.10
C PRO A 175 10.80 10.27 -17.24
N LYS A 176 11.00 11.53 -17.63
CA LYS A 176 11.96 11.95 -18.67
C LYS A 176 13.44 11.63 -18.38
N LYS A 177 13.76 11.15 -17.17
CA LYS A 177 15.11 10.81 -16.70
C LYS A 177 15.28 9.32 -16.39
N TYR A 178 14.23 8.54 -16.61
CA TYR A 178 14.27 7.11 -16.45
C TYR A 178 14.54 6.43 -17.80
N GLU A 179 15.54 5.55 -17.81
CA GLU A 179 15.88 4.74 -18.97
C GLU A 179 15.75 3.27 -18.59
N TYR A 180 14.92 2.54 -19.31
CA TYR A 180 14.78 1.11 -19.15
C TYR A 180 15.97 0.37 -19.74
N SER A 181 16.42 -0.65 -19.04
CA SER A 181 17.42 -1.62 -19.51
C SER A 181 16.97 -3.03 -19.14
N ALA A 182 17.18 -4.02 -20.03
CA ALA A 182 16.87 -5.43 -19.76
C ALA A 182 17.54 -6.00 -18.51
N LYS A 183 18.66 -5.40 -18.08
CA LYS A 183 19.32 -5.76 -16.80
C LYS A 183 18.46 -5.46 -15.56
N GLN A 184 17.44 -4.62 -15.70
CA GLN A 184 16.51 -4.25 -14.62
C GLN A 184 15.38 -5.28 -14.44
N GLY A 185 15.18 -6.21 -15.36
CA GLY A 185 14.12 -7.22 -15.37
C GLY A 185 13.30 -7.17 -16.66
N ASP A 186 12.27 -7.99 -16.73
CA ASP A 186 11.39 -8.06 -17.90
C ASP A 186 10.27 -7.04 -17.80
N ARG A 187 9.93 -6.46 -18.95
CA ARG A 187 8.93 -5.41 -19.08
C ARG A 187 7.60 -6.00 -19.54
N PHE A 188 6.54 -5.68 -18.80
CA PHE A 188 5.17 -6.08 -19.09
C PHE A 188 4.29 -4.85 -19.26
N PRO A 189 3.43 -4.81 -20.29
CA PRO A 189 2.49 -3.72 -20.49
C PRO A 189 1.46 -3.68 -19.36
N ILE A 190 1.11 -2.47 -18.91
CA ILE A 190 0.00 -2.23 -17.98
C ILE A 190 -0.92 -1.15 -18.53
N VAL A 191 -2.18 -1.24 -18.16
CA VAL A 191 -3.18 -0.23 -18.47
C VAL A 191 -3.61 0.46 -17.17
N ILE A 192 -3.60 1.80 -17.15
CA ILE A 192 -4.05 2.56 -16.00
C ILE A 192 -5.52 2.91 -16.20
N GLU A 193 -6.40 2.33 -15.39
CA GLU A 193 -7.83 2.59 -15.43
C GLU A 193 -8.35 2.97 -14.06
N LYS A 194 -9.08 4.08 -13.97
CA LYS A 194 -9.60 4.60 -12.70
C LYS A 194 -8.53 4.62 -11.61
N THR A 195 -7.33 5.10 -11.96
CA THR A 195 -6.14 5.20 -11.10
C THR A 195 -5.40 3.91 -10.77
N LYS A 196 -5.88 2.74 -11.20
CA LYS A 196 -5.31 1.43 -10.87
C LYS A 196 -4.51 0.84 -12.04
N PRO A 197 -3.35 0.21 -11.76
CA PRO A 197 -2.53 -0.46 -12.79
C PRO A 197 -3.02 -1.89 -13.01
N TYR A 198 -3.53 -2.14 -14.20
CA TYR A 198 -3.96 -3.47 -14.64
C TYR A 198 -2.84 -4.14 -15.44
N LEU A 199 -2.51 -5.36 -15.08
CA LEU A 199 -1.62 -6.25 -15.81
C LEU A 199 -2.45 -7.31 -16.51
N GLU A 200 -2.24 -7.48 -17.79
CA GLU A 200 -2.86 -8.49 -18.64
C GLU A 200 -1.86 -9.63 -18.94
N GLY A 201 -2.37 -10.75 -19.45
CA GLY A 201 -1.50 -11.87 -19.84
C GLY A 201 -0.90 -12.65 -18.65
N ILE A 202 -1.55 -12.60 -17.51
CA ILE A 202 -1.29 -13.53 -16.42
C ILE A 202 -2.10 -14.78 -16.67
N THR A 203 -1.47 -15.95 -16.52
CA THR A 203 -2.17 -17.24 -16.60
C THR A 203 -2.21 -17.88 -15.22
N VAL A 204 -3.40 -18.23 -14.77
CA VAL A 204 -3.59 -19.12 -13.61
C VAL A 204 -3.89 -20.53 -14.11
N VAL A 205 -3.30 -21.53 -13.46
CA VAL A 205 -3.61 -22.94 -13.73
C VAL A 205 -4.33 -23.48 -12.52
N ASN A 206 -5.57 -23.93 -12.74
CA ASN A 206 -6.40 -24.50 -11.68
C ASN A 206 -7.18 -25.69 -12.27
N ASN A 207 -7.19 -26.83 -11.59
CA ASN A 207 -7.85 -28.05 -12.07
C ASN A 207 -7.48 -28.39 -13.52
N ASP A 208 -6.17 -28.34 -13.87
CA ASP A 208 -5.63 -28.57 -15.21
C ASP A 208 -6.12 -27.62 -16.32
N THR A 209 -6.83 -26.57 -15.93
CA THR A 209 -7.30 -25.53 -16.85
C THR A 209 -6.40 -24.30 -16.75
N GLU A 210 -5.89 -23.84 -17.90
CA GLU A 210 -5.17 -22.57 -18.02
C GLU A 210 -6.14 -21.44 -18.32
N LEU A 211 -6.18 -20.44 -17.47
CA LEU A 211 -7.06 -19.31 -17.59
C LEU A 211 -6.24 -18.00 -17.65
N PRO A 212 -6.26 -17.28 -18.77
CA PRO A 212 -5.70 -15.93 -18.81
C PRO A 212 -6.60 -15.00 -17.99
N ILE A 213 -5.96 -14.18 -17.15
CA ILE A 213 -6.65 -13.23 -16.28
C ILE A 213 -6.05 -11.84 -16.36
N ARG A 214 -6.85 -10.85 -16.00
CA ARG A 214 -6.50 -9.45 -15.87
C ARG A 214 -6.60 -9.03 -14.41
N VAL A 215 -5.50 -8.56 -13.83
CA VAL A 215 -5.42 -8.25 -12.40
C VAL A 215 -4.88 -6.85 -12.14
N VAL A 216 -5.24 -6.30 -11.00
CA VAL A 216 -4.59 -5.09 -10.48
C VAL A 216 -3.30 -5.46 -9.78
N LEU A 217 -2.22 -4.72 -10.02
CA LEU A 217 -1.01 -4.77 -9.19
C LEU A 217 -1.22 -3.88 -7.96
N ASP A 218 -1.39 -4.48 -6.79
CA ASP A 218 -1.92 -3.80 -5.59
C ASP A 218 -0.90 -3.86 -4.44
N THR A 219 -0.15 -2.76 -4.25
CA THR A 219 0.83 -2.66 -3.15
C THR A 219 0.20 -2.37 -1.80
N GLY A 220 -1.09 -2.00 -1.76
CA GLY A 220 -1.89 -1.79 -0.55
C GLY A 220 -2.56 -3.04 -0.01
N ALA A 221 -2.43 -4.18 -0.70
CA ALA A 221 -2.96 -5.47 -0.28
C ALA A 221 -1.84 -6.41 0.18
N GLY A 222 -1.97 -6.99 1.38
CA GLY A 222 -0.94 -7.86 1.96
C GLY A 222 -0.94 -9.31 1.44
N HIS A 223 -2.03 -9.78 0.80
CA HIS A 223 -2.15 -11.14 0.26
C HIS A 223 -1.27 -11.36 -0.98
N ALA A 224 -1.17 -12.62 -1.44
CA ALA A 224 -0.44 -12.92 -2.67
C ALA A 224 -1.32 -12.70 -3.91
N LEU A 225 -2.42 -13.41 -4.00
CA LEU A 225 -3.38 -13.34 -5.09
C LEU A 225 -4.80 -13.28 -4.52
N MET A 226 -5.64 -12.46 -5.10
CA MET A 226 -7.09 -12.48 -4.88
C MET A 226 -7.76 -12.69 -6.22
N LEU A 227 -8.69 -13.62 -6.28
CA LEU A 227 -9.45 -13.92 -7.50
C LEU A 227 -10.96 -13.77 -7.26
N ASN A 228 -11.63 -13.17 -8.22
CA ASN A 228 -13.07 -13.01 -8.22
C ASN A 228 -13.73 -14.19 -8.97
N THR A 229 -14.50 -15.00 -8.25
CA THR A 229 -15.21 -16.15 -8.82
C THR A 229 -16.49 -15.79 -9.57
N THR A 230 -16.92 -14.53 -9.54
CA THR A 230 -18.10 -14.04 -10.27
C THR A 230 -17.80 -13.64 -11.71
N THR A 231 -16.51 -13.66 -12.10
CA THR A 231 -16.03 -13.29 -13.42
C THR A 231 -15.30 -14.44 -14.08
N ASN A 232 -15.44 -14.57 -15.42
CA ASN A 232 -14.59 -15.37 -16.32
C ASN A 232 -14.22 -16.80 -15.88
N ASN A 233 -15.18 -17.59 -15.38
CA ASN A 233 -14.97 -19.00 -15.07
C ASN A 233 -13.85 -19.31 -14.04
N VAL A 234 -13.43 -18.35 -13.24
CA VAL A 234 -12.54 -18.62 -12.12
C VAL A 234 -13.27 -19.53 -11.12
N GLN A 235 -12.85 -20.78 -11.06
CA GLN A 235 -13.42 -21.77 -10.14
C GLN A 235 -12.62 -21.82 -8.85
N LEU A 236 -13.31 -22.13 -7.76
CA LEU A 236 -12.63 -22.43 -6.48
C LEU A 236 -11.77 -23.70 -6.65
N PRO A 237 -10.59 -23.74 -6.02
CA PRO A 237 -9.84 -24.99 -5.90
C PRO A 237 -10.63 -26.05 -5.13
N GLN A 238 -10.28 -27.33 -5.33
CA GLN A 238 -10.95 -28.43 -4.64
C GLN A 238 -10.87 -28.32 -3.10
N LYS A 239 -9.77 -27.79 -2.58
CA LYS A 239 -9.56 -27.58 -1.15
C LYS A 239 -9.58 -26.09 -0.83
N VAL A 240 -10.60 -25.66 -0.13
CA VAL A 240 -10.76 -24.28 0.33
C VAL A 240 -11.24 -24.26 1.77
N MET A 241 -11.03 -23.13 2.41
CA MET A 241 -11.38 -22.83 3.77
C MET A 241 -12.11 -21.49 3.83
N LYS A 242 -13.26 -21.44 4.52
CA LYS A 242 -13.93 -20.16 4.78
C LYS A 242 -13.10 -19.33 5.75
N ALA A 243 -12.94 -18.04 5.46
CA ALA A 243 -12.20 -17.13 6.33
C ALA A 243 -12.70 -15.69 6.17
N GLN A 244 -12.43 -14.88 7.17
CA GLN A 244 -12.43 -13.44 7.05
C GLN A 244 -11.14 -13.04 6.33
N LEU A 245 -11.26 -12.44 5.14
CA LEU A 245 -10.13 -12.12 4.26
C LEU A 245 -9.48 -10.78 4.59
N GLY A 246 -10.16 -9.94 5.36
CA GLY A 246 -9.70 -8.62 5.76
C GLY A 246 -10.82 -7.61 5.94
N VAL A 247 -10.43 -6.34 6.03
CA VAL A 247 -11.32 -5.19 6.10
C VAL A 247 -10.97 -4.22 5.01
N GLY A 248 -11.97 -3.83 4.20
CA GLY A 248 -11.85 -2.75 3.22
C GLY A 248 -12.60 -1.49 3.69
N LEU A 249 -12.58 -0.44 2.87
CA LEU A 249 -13.35 0.77 3.15
C LEU A 249 -14.87 0.51 3.22
N GLY A 250 -15.36 -0.55 2.60
CA GLY A 250 -16.74 -1.00 2.72
C GLY A 250 -16.98 -2.03 3.84
N GLY A 251 -16.06 -2.20 4.79
CA GLY A 251 -16.20 -3.11 5.93
C GLY A 251 -15.55 -4.47 5.75
N VAL A 252 -16.03 -5.46 6.49
CA VAL A 252 -15.48 -6.82 6.54
C VAL A 252 -15.65 -7.54 5.20
N ILE A 253 -14.59 -8.19 4.74
CA ILE A 253 -14.55 -9.00 3.53
C ILE A 253 -14.47 -10.48 3.95
N ASN A 254 -15.51 -11.24 3.68
CA ASN A 254 -15.54 -12.68 3.89
C ASN A 254 -15.34 -13.42 2.56
N GLY A 255 -14.94 -14.69 2.65
CA GLY A 255 -14.76 -15.53 1.47
C GLY A 255 -14.04 -16.83 1.79
N HIS A 256 -13.25 -17.28 0.84
CA HIS A 256 -12.51 -18.53 0.93
C HIS A 256 -11.01 -18.28 0.73
N ILE A 257 -10.19 -19.11 1.34
CA ILE A 257 -8.76 -19.22 1.08
C ILE A 257 -8.50 -20.60 0.48
N GLY A 258 -7.67 -20.65 -0.55
CA GLY A 258 -7.24 -21.88 -1.19
C GLY A 258 -5.89 -21.70 -1.86
N ARG A 259 -5.45 -22.71 -2.64
CA ARG A 259 -4.19 -22.63 -3.36
C ARG A 259 -4.41 -22.79 -4.85
N ILE A 260 -3.84 -21.88 -5.63
CA ILE A 260 -3.75 -22.02 -7.08
C ILE A 260 -2.43 -22.72 -7.39
N PRO A 261 -2.45 -23.88 -8.08
CA PRO A 261 -1.26 -24.66 -8.36
C PRO A 261 -0.15 -23.87 -9.05
N LYS A 262 -0.51 -23.01 -10.04
CA LYS A 262 0.47 -22.22 -10.78
C LYS A 262 -0.07 -20.86 -11.20
N VAL A 263 0.80 -19.86 -11.14
CA VAL A 263 0.57 -18.52 -11.69
C VAL A 263 1.76 -18.16 -12.56
N ARG A 264 1.53 -17.82 -13.84
CA ARG A 264 2.57 -17.45 -14.80
C ARG A 264 2.43 -16.00 -15.25
N ILE A 265 3.55 -15.31 -15.35
CA ILE A 265 3.69 -13.97 -15.91
C ILE A 265 4.89 -14.00 -16.84
N GLY A 266 4.68 -14.04 -18.16
CA GLY A 266 5.75 -14.32 -19.12
C GLY A 266 6.46 -15.64 -18.78
N GLU A 267 7.77 -15.59 -18.65
CA GLU A 267 8.59 -16.76 -18.27
C GLU A 267 8.62 -17.05 -16.75
N TYR A 268 8.00 -16.21 -15.94
CA TYR A 268 7.98 -16.40 -14.49
C TYR A 268 6.84 -17.30 -14.07
N GLU A 269 7.15 -18.43 -13.43
CA GLU A 269 6.18 -19.35 -12.86
C GLU A 269 6.34 -19.41 -11.33
N LEU A 270 5.23 -19.19 -10.62
CA LEU A 270 5.13 -19.35 -9.17
C LEU A 270 4.12 -20.46 -8.89
N THR A 271 4.46 -21.34 -7.96
CA THR A 271 3.65 -22.52 -7.65
C THR A 271 3.03 -22.43 -6.26
N ASP A 272 1.95 -23.18 -6.06
CA ASP A 272 1.26 -23.33 -4.77
C ASP A 272 0.87 -21.97 -4.16
N VAL A 273 0.33 -21.07 -5.01
CA VAL A 273 0.09 -19.67 -4.66
C VAL A 273 -1.14 -19.56 -3.75
N LEU A 274 -0.92 -19.05 -2.53
CA LEU A 274 -2.02 -18.80 -1.59
C LEU A 274 -2.94 -17.72 -2.18
N THR A 275 -4.20 -18.08 -2.33
CA THR A 275 -5.18 -17.26 -3.04
C THR A 275 -6.43 -17.07 -2.20
N THR A 276 -6.91 -15.84 -2.14
CA THR A 276 -8.17 -15.48 -1.51
C THR A 276 -9.28 -15.34 -2.56
N PHE A 277 -10.47 -15.77 -2.22
CA PHE A 277 -11.66 -15.75 -3.08
C PHE A 277 -12.79 -15.06 -2.30
N PRO A 278 -12.94 -13.73 -2.42
CA PRO A 278 -14.01 -13.01 -1.74
C PRO A 278 -15.39 -13.49 -2.18
N ASP A 279 -16.35 -13.47 -1.25
CA ASP A 279 -17.75 -13.72 -1.57
C ASP A 279 -18.26 -12.74 -2.63
N SER A 280 -19.19 -13.16 -3.46
CA SER A 280 -19.74 -12.38 -4.59
C SER A 280 -20.27 -11.00 -4.17
N ASN A 281 -20.78 -10.88 -2.95
CA ASN A 281 -21.33 -9.65 -2.40
C ASN A 281 -20.26 -8.71 -1.81
N ALA A 282 -18.99 -9.15 -1.64
CA ALA A 282 -17.92 -8.33 -1.13
C ALA A 282 -17.49 -7.19 -2.07
N PHE A 283 -17.64 -7.40 -3.38
CA PHE A 283 -17.32 -6.39 -4.39
C PHE A 283 -18.43 -5.36 -4.61
N GLY A 284 -19.56 -5.48 -3.87
CA GLY A 284 -20.76 -4.70 -4.10
C GLY A 284 -21.34 -4.94 -5.50
N MET A 285 -22.66 -4.87 -5.70
CA MET A 285 -23.30 -4.97 -7.02
C MET A 285 -22.96 -3.79 -7.97
N LYS A 286 -21.95 -3.00 -7.64
CA LYS A 286 -21.49 -1.81 -8.37
C LYS A 286 -20.34 -2.08 -9.34
N ILE A 287 -20.11 -3.32 -9.76
CA ILE A 287 -19.38 -3.54 -11.00
C ILE A 287 -20.35 -3.09 -12.09
N ALA A 288 -20.22 -1.81 -12.47
CA ALA A 288 -20.96 -1.28 -13.59
C ALA A 288 -20.78 -2.26 -14.76
N THR A 289 -21.84 -2.68 -15.39
CA THR A 289 -21.86 -3.65 -16.50
C THR A 289 -20.91 -3.30 -17.65
N ASN A 290 -20.38 -2.10 -17.66
CA ASN A 290 -19.43 -1.56 -18.64
C ASN A 290 -18.02 -1.29 -18.08
N ALA A 291 -17.70 -1.70 -16.83
CA ALA A 291 -16.32 -1.60 -16.32
C ALA A 291 -15.48 -2.75 -16.89
N PRO A 292 -14.21 -2.51 -17.25
CA PRO A 292 -13.30 -3.58 -17.66
C PRO A 292 -13.30 -4.68 -16.63
N GLN A 293 -13.40 -5.92 -17.08
CA GLN A 293 -13.43 -7.06 -16.16
C GLN A 293 -12.13 -7.12 -15.37
N ARG A 294 -12.27 -7.19 -14.05
CA ARG A 294 -11.19 -7.40 -13.11
C ARG A 294 -11.37 -8.78 -12.49
N GLU A 295 -10.49 -9.71 -12.85
CA GLU A 295 -10.54 -11.04 -12.29
C GLU A 295 -9.90 -11.14 -10.90
N GLY A 296 -9.04 -10.16 -10.53
CA GLY A 296 -8.40 -10.17 -9.22
C GLY A 296 -7.38 -9.07 -8.99
N ASN A 297 -6.52 -9.28 -8.00
CA ASN A 297 -5.32 -8.46 -7.77
C ASN A 297 -4.15 -9.30 -7.25
N LEU A 298 -2.93 -8.86 -7.62
CA LEU A 298 -1.66 -9.33 -7.06
C LEU A 298 -1.22 -8.38 -5.97
N GLY A 299 -1.14 -8.88 -4.75
CA GLY A 299 -0.77 -8.10 -3.58
C GLY A 299 0.71 -8.16 -3.22
N GLY A 300 1.05 -7.55 -2.09
CA GLY A 300 2.43 -7.40 -1.61
C GLY A 300 3.16 -8.71 -1.37
N GLU A 301 2.47 -9.78 -0.92
CA GLU A 301 3.10 -11.10 -0.74
C GLU A 301 3.59 -11.69 -2.07
N PHE A 302 2.91 -11.42 -3.19
CA PHE A 302 3.37 -11.78 -4.52
C PHE A 302 4.47 -10.82 -4.99
N LEU A 303 4.22 -9.52 -4.93
CA LEU A 303 5.09 -8.48 -5.49
C LEU A 303 6.48 -8.46 -4.83
N ARG A 304 6.61 -8.77 -3.53
CA ARG A 304 7.88 -8.80 -2.81
C ARG A 304 8.87 -9.87 -3.31
N ARG A 305 8.41 -10.79 -4.15
CA ARG A 305 9.26 -11.77 -4.85
C ARG A 305 10.03 -11.16 -6.00
N PHE A 306 9.73 -9.91 -6.33
CA PHE A 306 10.38 -9.15 -7.38
C PHE A 306 10.93 -7.83 -6.84
N LYS A 307 11.87 -7.26 -7.53
CA LYS A 307 12.06 -5.83 -7.57
C LYS A 307 11.12 -5.30 -8.64
N VAL A 308 10.24 -4.39 -8.28
CA VAL A 308 9.16 -3.92 -9.14
C VAL A 308 9.40 -2.47 -9.54
N THR A 309 9.30 -2.15 -10.82
CA THR A 309 9.35 -0.75 -11.29
C THR A 309 8.09 -0.44 -12.08
N PHE A 310 7.30 0.49 -11.55
CA PHE A 310 6.11 1.01 -12.23
C PHE A 310 6.47 2.24 -13.04
N ASN A 311 6.12 2.26 -14.31
CA ASN A 311 6.19 3.43 -15.19
C ASN A 311 4.80 3.67 -15.80
N TYR A 312 3.98 4.47 -15.10
CA TYR A 312 2.63 4.78 -15.55
C TYR A 312 2.63 5.65 -16.79
N ASP A 313 3.59 6.58 -16.88
CA ASP A 313 3.75 7.48 -18.04
C ASP A 313 3.96 6.72 -19.36
N ALA A 314 4.74 5.63 -19.31
CA ALA A 314 5.03 4.79 -20.48
C ALA A 314 4.21 3.49 -20.53
N GLY A 315 3.26 3.27 -19.59
CA GLY A 315 2.32 2.15 -19.61
C GLY A 315 2.95 0.77 -19.43
N TYR A 316 3.92 0.62 -18.52
CA TYR A 316 4.51 -0.69 -18.24
C TYR A 316 4.98 -0.86 -16.79
N VAL A 317 5.12 -2.11 -16.39
CA VAL A 317 5.82 -2.53 -15.18
C VAL A 317 7.05 -3.35 -15.55
N VAL A 318 8.12 -3.22 -14.77
CA VAL A 318 9.31 -4.08 -14.88
C VAL A 318 9.36 -4.98 -13.66
N LEU A 319 9.45 -6.29 -13.89
CA LEU A 319 9.60 -7.30 -12.86
C LEU A 319 10.98 -7.93 -12.95
N LYS A 320 11.74 -7.88 -11.85
CA LYS A 320 13.02 -8.55 -11.72
C LYS A 320 12.97 -9.50 -10.53
N PRO A 321 13.11 -10.82 -10.72
CA PRO A 321 13.07 -11.77 -9.62
C PRO A 321 14.05 -11.43 -8.50
N ASN A 322 13.57 -11.46 -7.27
CA ASN A 322 14.40 -11.37 -6.09
C ASN A 322 14.98 -12.77 -5.81
N LYS A 323 16.25 -12.97 -6.11
CA LYS A 323 16.91 -14.28 -6.01
C LYS A 323 16.75 -14.98 -4.66
N LYS A 324 16.57 -14.23 -3.57
CA LYS A 324 16.41 -14.79 -2.22
C LYS A 324 14.98 -15.19 -1.89
N ARG A 325 13.98 -14.58 -2.56
CA ARG A 325 12.57 -14.72 -2.18
C ARG A 325 11.67 -15.28 -3.29
N PHE A 326 12.18 -15.37 -4.51
CA PHE A 326 11.33 -15.76 -5.66
C PHE A 326 10.69 -17.13 -5.45
N TYR A 327 11.46 -18.08 -4.89
CA TYR A 327 11.00 -19.44 -4.61
C TYR A 327 10.54 -19.67 -3.16
N ASP A 328 10.38 -18.59 -2.35
CA ASP A 328 9.79 -18.74 -1.02
C ASP A 328 8.40 -19.36 -1.14
N LYS A 329 8.07 -20.29 -0.24
CA LYS A 329 6.71 -20.84 -0.17
C LYS A 329 5.73 -19.76 0.22
N PHE A 330 4.50 -19.88 -0.26
CA PHE A 330 3.38 -19.07 0.20
C PHE A 330 2.81 -19.70 1.48
N GLU A 331 3.35 -19.28 2.62
CA GLU A 331 2.89 -19.78 3.90
C GLU A 331 1.75 -18.91 4.45
N HIS A 332 0.87 -19.55 5.22
CA HIS A 332 -0.21 -18.88 5.94
C HIS A 332 -0.13 -19.23 7.43
N ASP A 333 -0.90 -18.56 8.24
CA ASP A 333 -1.11 -18.93 9.62
C ASP A 333 -1.64 -20.36 9.72
N MET A 334 -1.01 -21.20 10.54
CA MET A 334 -1.38 -22.60 10.74
C MET A 334 -2.05 -22.83 12.09
N SER A 335 -2.29 -21.78 12.87
CA SER A 335 -3.05 -21.84 14.12
C SER A 335 -4.54 -21.67 13.89
N GLY A 336 -4.92 -20.84 12.91
CA GLY A 336 -6.28 -20.40 12.63
C GLY A 336 -6.74 -19.26 13.55
N MET A 337 -5.80 -18.51 14.13
CA MET A 337 -6.09 -17.26 14.86
C MET A 337 -5.83 -16.05 13.98
N ASP A 338 -6.78 -15.14 13.89
CA ASP A 338 -6.49 -13.76 13.46
C ASP A 338 -6.15 -12.93 14.72
N VAL A 339 -4.95 -12.37 14.75
CA VAL A 339 -4.44 -11.62 15.91
C VAL A 339 -4.30 -10.15 15.56
N ARG A 340 -4.69 -9.28 16.50
CA ARG A 340 -4.55 -7.82 16.39
C ARG A 340 -3.69 -7.28 17.51
N ALA A 341 -2.90 -6.26 17.19
CA ALA A 341 -2.09 -5.53 18.15
C ALA A 341 -2.85 -4.31 18.69
N LYS A 342 -2.83 -4.11 19.99
CA LYS A 342 -3.45 -2.96 20.69
C LYS A 342 -2.46 -2.28 21.61
N GLY A 343 -2.91 -1.26 22.32
CA GLY A 343 -2.10 -0.44 23.22
C GLY A 343 -1.26 0.61 22.51
N MET A 344 -0.67 1.53 23.26
CA MET A 344 0.08 2.68 22.70
C MET A 344 1.30 2.27 21.87
N ASN A 345 1.91 1.14 22.18
CA ASN A 345 3.09 0.61 21.48
C ASN A 345 2.79 -0.57 20.57
N PHE A 346 1.52 -0.98 20.42
CA PHE A 346 1.09 -2.14 19.63
C PHE A 346 1.80 -3.44 20.00
N ARG A 347 1.97 -3.67 21.33
CA ARG A 347 2.62 -4.88 21.90
C ARG A 347 1.66 -5.75 22.73
N GLN A 348 0.39 -5.37 22.79
CA GLN A 348 -0.68 -6.17 23.39
C GLN A 348 -1.42 -6.88 22.26
N TYR A 349 -1.47 -8.20 22.30
CA TYR A 349 -2.02 -9.00 21.22
C TYR A 349 -3.30 -9.69 21.64
N TYR A 350 -4.34 -9.56 20.82
CA TYR A 350 -5.66 -10.12 21.06
C TYR A 350 -6.10 -10.98 19.90
N VAL A 351 -6.79 -12.07 20.20
CA VAL A 351 -7.48 -12.87 19.21
C VAL A 351 -8.69 -12.09 18.71
N GLU A 352 -8.69 -11.71 17.44
CA GLU A 352 -9.80 -11.01 16.80
C GLU A 352 -10.82 -11.99 16.25
N HIS A 353 -10.35 -13.08 15.64
CA HIS A 353 -11.20 -14.12 15.09
C HIS A 353 -10.53 -15.48 15.17
N ILE A 354 -11.34 -16.55 15.28
CA ILE A 354 -10.86 -17.93 15.26
C ILE A 354 -11.59 -18.69 14.14
N LEU A 355 -10.79 -19.32 13.32
CA LEU A 355 -11.29 -20.15 12.24
C LEU A 355 -11.87 -21.44 12.83
N GLU A 356 -13.12 -21.73 12.50
CA GLU A 356 -13.78 -22.98 12.92
C GLU A 356 -13.03 -24.21 12.37
N GLY A 357 -12.87 -25.24 13.20
CA GLY A 357 -12.14 -26.47 12.85
C GLY A 357 -10.61 -26.31 12.81
N SER A 358 -10.06 -25.14 13.23
CA SER A 358 -8.62 -24.91 13.32
C SER A 358 -8.00 -25.46 14.60
N PRO A 359 -6.66 -25.58 14.67
CA PRO A 359 -5.97 -25.92 15.90
C PRO A 359 -6.33 -25.04 17.10
N ALA A 360 -6.42 -23.72 16.88
CA ALA A 360 -6.83 -22.76 17.91
C ALA A 360 -8.26 -23.00 18.41
N HIS A 361 -9.19 -23.29 17.49
CA HIS A 361 -10.57 -23.63 17.82
C HIS A 361 -10.64 -24.88 18.71
N PHE A 362 -9.94 -25.97 18.33
CA PHE A 362 -9.91 -27.20 19.14
C PHE A 362 -9.18 -27.05 20.49
N ALA A 363 -8.25 -26.10 20.58
CA ALA A 363 -7.61 -25.75 21.85
C ALA A 363 -8.49 -24.88 22.77
N GLY A 364 -9.71 -24.54 22.33
CA GLY A 364 -10.66 -23.76 23.11
C GLY A 364 -10.32 -22.28 23.25
N LEU A 365 -9.50 -21.73 22.34
CA LEU A 365 -9.27 -20.28 22.25
C LEU A 365 -10.56 -19.58 21.80
N GLN A 366 -10.71 -18.32 22.18
CA GLN A 366 -11.90 -17.51 21.92
C GLN A 366 -11.52 -16.10 21.45
N GLU A 367 -12.43 -15.45 20.77
CA GLU A 367 -12.30 -14.03 20.43
C GLU A 367 -12.15 -13.19 21.71
N ASN A 368 -11.34 -12.15 21.64
CA ASN A 368 -10.91 -11.29 22.74
C ASN A 368 -9.97 -11.94 23.78
N ASP A 369 -9.48 -13.15 23.59
CA ASP A 369 -8.38 -13.66 24.39
C ASP A 369 -7.15 -12.79 24.21
N GLU A 370 -6.57 -12.33 25.31
CA GLU A 370 -5.31 -11.58 25.30
C GLU A 370 -4.14 -12.57 25.38
N LEU A 371 -3.27 -12.55 24.39
CA LEU A 371 -2.06 -13.37 24.38
C LEU A 371 -1.03 -12.77 25.32
N LEU A 372 -0.49 -13.56 26.25
CA LEU A 372 0.56 -13.14 27.17
C LEU A 372 1.90 -13.80 26.88
N PHE A 373 1.89 -15.11 26.64
CA PHE A 373 3.08 -15.87 26.30
C PHE A 373 2.80 -16.83 25.15
N ILE A 374 3.81 -17.04 24.32
CA ILE A 374 3.87 -18.06 23.29
C ILE A 374 5.19 -18.82 23.41
N ASN A 375 5.15 -20.15 23.62
CA ASN A 375 6.34 -21.01 23.78
C ASN A 375 7.34 -20.45 24.83
N ASN A 376 6.84 -20.02 25.98
CA ASN A 376 7.58 -19.41 27.09
C ASN A 376 8.21 -18.03 26.81
N GLN A 377 7.91 -17.42 25.66
CA GLN A 377 8.33 -16.06 25.34
C GLN A 377 7.18 -15.08 25.58
N SER A 378 7.43 -13.96 26.27
CA SER A 378 6.44 -12.89 26.40
C SER A 378 6.09 -12.33 25.02
N VAL A 379 4.81 -12.19 24.72
CA VAL A 379 4.38 -11.62 23.44
C VAL A 379 4.64 -10.13 23.35
N GLU A 380 4.77 -9.43 24.47
CA GLU A 380 5.11 -7.99 24.51
C GLU A 380 6.52 -7.72 23.96
N ASP A 381 7.41 -8.71 24.00
CA ASP A 381 8.77 -8.65 23.45
C ASP A 381 8.80 -8.89 21.95
N LEU A 382 7.71 -9.37 21.35
CA LEU A 382 7.59 -9.70 19.94
C LEU A 382 7.01 -8.54 19.11
N GLU A 383 7.49 -8.39 17.91
CA GLU A 383 6.77 -7.64 16.88
C GLU A 383 5.67 -8.52 16.25
N MET A 384 4.62 -7.90 15.70
CA MET A 384 3.55 -8.61 14.97
C MET A 384 4.12 -9.53 13.89
N ALA A 385 5.15 -9.09 13.18
CA ALA A 385 5.81 -9.90 12.15
C ALA A 385 6.53 -11.14 12.72
N GLU A 386 7.02 -11.08 13.96
CA GLU A 386 7.65 -12.21 14.64
C GLU A 386 6.61 -13.18 15.13
N LEU A 387 5.53 -12.67 15.73
CA LEU A 387 4.38 -13.48 16.14
C LEU A 387 3.81 -14.24 14.94
N ASN A 388 3.54 -13.56 13.83
CA ASN A 388 3.04 -14.18 12.60
C ASN A 388 4.03 -15.26 12.08
N ARG A 389 5.34 -15.01 12.14
CA ARG A 389 6.34 -16.00 11.75
C ARG A 389 6.33 -17.24 12.63
N ILE A 390 6.07 -17.09 13.93
CA ILE A 390 5.94 -18.22 14.86
C ILE A 390 4.73 -19.09 14.46
N LEU A 391 3.61 -18.46 14.10
CA LEU A 391 2.38 -19.15 13.72
C LEU A 391 2.42 -19.73 12.28
N GLN A 392 3.41 -19.34 11.47
CA GLN A 392 3.67 -19.87 10.12
C GLN A 392 4.84 -20.87 10.08
N GLN A 393 5.25 -21.42 11.22
CA GLN A 393 6.35 -22.38 11.27
C GLN A 393 5.95 -23.74 10.65
N LYS A 394 6.74 -24.75 10.89
CA LYS A 394 6.54 -26.10 10.36
C LYS A 394 5.27 -26.72 10.91
N GLU A 395 4.48 -27.36 10.05
CA GLU A 395 3.35 -28.21 10.45
C GLU A 395 3.79 -29.25 11.49
N GLY A 396 2.91 -29.50 12.47
CA GLY A 396 3.18 -30.39 13.61
C GLY A 396 3.95 -29.72 14.75
N LYS A 397 4.38 -28.44 14.60
CA LYS A 397 5.04 -27.73 15.69
C LYS A 397 4.07 -27.44 16.82
N GLU A 398 4.43 -27.92 18.02
CA GLU A 398 3.67 -27.65 19.25
C GLU A 398 3.74 -26.16 19.63
N MET A 399 2.57 -25.61 19.94
CA MET A 399 2.37 -24.24 20.44
C MET A 399 1.80 -24.31 21.86
N ARG A 400 2.43 -23.58 22.77
CA ARG A 400 1.97 -23.40 24.16
C ARG A 400 1.66 -21.93 24.38
N LEU A 401 0.40 -21.62 24.65
CA LEU A 401 -0.06 -20.26 24.87
C LEU A 401 -0.47 -20.09 26.33
N VAL A 402 -0.11 -18.96 26.91
CA VAL A 402 -0.75 -18.41 28.11
C VAL A 402 -1.57 -17.22 27.65
N ILE A 403 -2.86 -17.28 27.93
CA ILE A 403 -3.78 -16.18 27.58
C ILE A 403 -4.46 -15.63 28.81
N ARG A 404 -4.99 -14.42 28.73
CA ARG A 404 -5.89 -13.81 29.72
C ARG A 404 -7.29 -13.75 29.12
N ARG A 405 -8.24 -14.42 29.80
CA ARG A 405 -9.67 -14.41 29.46
C ARG A 405 -10.47 -13.95 30.65
N ASN A 406 -11.19 -12.85 30.56
CA ASN A 406 -12.00 -12.30 31.66
C ASN A 406 -11.20 -12.18 32.98
N GLY A 407 -9.96 -11.72 32.90
CA GLY A 407 -9.05 -11.54 34.03
C GLY A 407 -8.39 -12.83 34.54
N ARG A 408 -8.72 -14.02 34.01
CA ARG A 408 -8.15 -15.30 34.39
C ARG A 408 -7.09 -15.77 33.40
N LEU A 409 -6.06 -16.42 33.92
CA LEU A 409 -5.06 -17.09 33.11
C LEU A 409 -5.58 -18.44 32.62
N VAL A 410 -5.43 -18.70 31.33
CA VAL A 410 -5.79 -19.96 30.68
C VAL A 410 -4.58 -20.45 29.86
N LEU A 411 -4.34 -21.76 29.94
CA LEU A 411 -3.33 -22.44 29.15
C LEU A 411 -4.00 -23.10 27.94
N ALA A 412 -3.46 -22.88 26.75
CA ALA A 412 -3.91 -23.52 25.52
C ALA A 412 -2.71 -24.16 24.82
N ASN A 413 -2.86 -25.40 24.38
CA ASN A 413 -1.83 -26.15 23.68
C ASN A 413 -2.42 -26.72 22.38
N PHE A 414 -1.71 -26.61 21.30
CA PHE A 414 -2.08 -27.19 20.00
C PHE A 414 -0.86 -27.34 19.09
N ALA A 415 -0.95 -28.24 18.13
CA ALA A 415 0.04 -28.35 17.06
C ALA A 415 -0.40 -27.54 15.84
N LEU A 416 0.53 -26.82 15.21
CA LEU A 416 0.28 -26.12 13.95
C LEU A 416 -0.13 -27.12 12.85
N LYS A 417 -1.15 -26.78 12.08
CA LYS A 417 -1.66 -27.65 11.00
C LYS A 417 -1.89 -26.85 9.72
N ARG A 418 -1.37 -27.38 8.62
CA ARG A 418 -1.68 -26.86 7.28
C ARG A 418 -3.13 -27.19 6.93
N MET A 419 -3.98 -26.18 6.91
CA MET A 419 -5.42 -26.37 6.71
C MET A 419 -5.79 -26.38 5.20
N ILE A 420 -4.95 -25.79 4.36
CA ILE A 420 -5.10 -25.71 2.89
C ILE A 420 -3.77 -25.98 2.19
#